data_44a80e14b49cc2285721bd13d30165aa
#
_entry.id   44a80e14b49cc2285721bd13d30165aa
#
_cell.length_a   1.000
_cell.length_b   1.000
_cell.length_c   1.000
_cell.angle_alpha   90.00
_cell.angle_beta   90.00
_cell.angle_gamma   90.00
#
_symmetry.space_group_name_H-M   'P 1'
#
loop_
_entity.id
_entity.type
_entity.pdbx_description
1 polymer ?
#
loop_
_entity_poly.entity_id
_entity_poly.type
_entity_poly.pdbx_seq_one_letter_code
_entity_poly.pdbx_strand_id
1 'polypeptide(L)'
;MPQRSPFDGQADPARRDFLLRSAAGLAGAAGLAAGAWPLQALAQAPSPLTFAFWPWGSEIVQQGAARFTQESGVPVNLSPIPGDYAAVLETQLAAKAPLDMFYAQRGQASRWYAAGWIRPIDDMPGLADIQKQMFPGIVDDARATDGRYLGLTYYNGGPFALFRNEKMLGEAGFGGTANAADYPQDWATVEKQAREIKKKGLSEHPMLMPWYNAWTGLPWALIAQCFAEGERFVDDDLRATFGGDTPLVKVLTDWKRWWDDELVQRAVLTWSGTETSSSWMKGQHAFHLNIDYYSFNYNDPAKSQIAAYSSYNPVVPGATHDTVLVGHALLCMSTRKRTDAEQAALWELVKYFGYRDKAGQLTTHKNWIAKANLEVPFPELYRDADSKAAIMKWMYPPQAEQVYQWLFQGREKAVAAHILKAPWYQEWDTGMHEMIAQDMLIKGSRTPAQVATELRARWDALYKKYAKILKRS
;
A
#
# COMPACT_ATOMS: atom_id res chain seq x y z
N MET A 1 -11.38 -10.63 -30.26
CA MET A 1 -12.66 -10.56 -29.53
C MET A 1 -12.30 -10.26 -28.08
N PRO A 2 -12.75 -9.15 -27.49
CA PRO A 2 -12.43 -8.83 -26.09
C PRO A 2 -13.29 -9.70 -25.16
N GLN A 3 -12.66 -10.40 -24.25
CA GLN A 3 -13.32 -11.18 -23.19
C GLN A 3 -13.90 -10.24 -22.14
N ARG A 4 -15.17 -10.46 -21.80
CA ARG A 4 -15.91 -9.71 -20.79
C ARG A 4 -15.43 -10.09 -19.38
N SER A 5 -15.32 -9.08 -18.52
CA SER A 5 -15.06 -9.20 -17.08
C SER A 5 -16.23 -9.94 -16.38
N PRO A 6 -15.96 -10.80 -15.38
CA PRO A 6 -17.00 -11.53 -14.63
C PRO A 6 -17.80 -10.69 -13.61
N PHE A 7 -17.73 -9.36 -13.66
CA PHE A 7 -18.41 -8.46 -12.73
C PHE A 7 -19.49 -7.58 -13.35
N ASP A 8 -20.01 -7.93 -14.53
CA ASP A 8 -21.21 -7.30 -15.08
C ASP A 8 -22.48 -7.84 -14.37
N GLY A 9 -22.69 -7.41 -13.14
CA GLY A 9 -23.94 -7.55 -12.41
C GLY A 9 -24.97 -6.58 -12.98
N GLN A 10 -26.03 -7.12 -13.59
CA GLN A 10 -27.17 -6.39 -14.10
C GLN A 10 -27.76 -5.48 -13.02
N ALA A 11 -27.92 -4.20 -13.35
CA ALA A 11 -28.60 -3.23 -12.51
C ALA A 11 -30.09 -3.61 -12.33
N ASP A 12 -30.51 -3.86 -11.12
CA ASP A 12 -31.88 -4.14 -10.72
C ASP A 12 -32.79 -2.92 -11.02
N PRO A 13 -33.85 -3.07 -11.84
CA PRO A 13 -34.78 -1.98 -12.17
C PRO A 13 -35.52 -1.40 -10.97
N ALA A 14 -35.64 -2.15 -9.86
CA ALA A 14 -36.32 -1.69 -8.65
C ALA A 14 -35.57 -0.56 -7.90
N ARG A 15 -34.25 -0.40 -8.10
CA ARG A 15 -33.46 0.69 -7.51
C ARG A 15 -33.66 2.06 -8.23
N ARG A 16 -34.12 2.04 -9.48
CA ARG A 16 -34.31 3.27 -10.24
C ARG A 16 -35.60 3.99 -9.83
N ASP A 17 -36.64 3.27 -9.42
CA ASP A 17 -37.94 3.83 -9.02
C ASP A 17 -37.94 4.42 -7.60
N PHE A 18 -37.01 3.97 -6.73
CA PHE A 18 -36.91 4.51 -5.36
C PHE A 18 -36.31 5.94 -5.33
N LEU A 19 -35.42 6.27 -6.29
CA LEU A 19 -34.76 7.58 -6.34
C LEU A 19 -35.63 8.69 -7.01
N LEU A 20 -36.69 8.30 -7.73
CA LEU A 20 -37.56 9.27 -8.40
C LEU A 20 -38.81 9.65 -7.62
N ARG A 21 -39.10 8.99 -6.51
CA ARG A 21 -40.31 9.27 -5.71
C ARG A 21 -40.10 10.15 -4.46
N SER A 22 -38.86 10.59 -4.16
CA SER A 22 -38.56 11.42 -2.99
C SER A 22 -38.55 12.93 -3.24
N ALA A 23 -38.93 13.39 -4.42
CA ALA A 23 -38.84 14.82 -4.81
C ALA A 23 -40.19 15.53 -5.06
N ALA A 24 -41.29 15.00 -4.58
CA ALA A 24 -42.59 15.69 -4.74
C ALA A 24 -43.46 15.57 -3.49
N GLY A 25 -43.48 16.62 -2.69
CA GLY A 25 -44.47 16.75 -1.65
C GLY A 25 -44.08 17.64 -0.49
N LEU A 26 -44.25 18.96 -0.61
CA LEU A 26 -44.63 19.89 0.45
C LEU A 26 -44.78 21.33 -0.11
N ALA A 27 -45.96 21.60 -0.64
CA ALA A 27 -46.42 22.96 -0.81
C ALA A 27 -47.87 23.01 -0.26
N GLY A 28 -48.12 23.87 0.74
CA GLY A 28 -49.46 24.24 1.14
C GLY A 28 -49.71 24.35 2.62
N ALA A 29 -49.61 25.52 3.20
CA ALA A 29 -50.73 26.21 3.81
C ALA A 29 -50.24 27.35 4.70
N ALA A 30 -50.67 28.55 4.35
CA ALA A 30 -50.47 29.79 5.11
C ALA A 30 -51.43 29.84 6.31
N GLY A 31 -50.93 30.36 7.43
CA GLY A 31 -51.74 30.74 8.58
C GLY A 31 -51.01 31.78 9.42
N LEU A 32 -51.43 33.01 9.35
CA LEU A 32 -50.92 34.17 10.07
C LEU A 32 -51.19 34.05 11.57
N ALA A 33 -50.13 34.14 12.39
CA ALA A 33 -50.22 34.61 13.76
C ALA A 33 -48.93 35.35 14.13
N ALA A 34 -49.05 36.67 14.32
CA ALA A 34 -47.97 37.54 14.76
C ALA A 34 -47.60 37.29 16.20
N GLY A 35 -46.42 36.78 16.45
CA GLY A 35 -45.77 36.73 17.74
C GLY A 35 -44.26 36.81 17.47
N ALA A 36 -43.66 37.95 17.84
CA ALA A 36 -42.22 38.17 17.69
C ALA A 36 -41.47 37.24 18.65
N TRP A 37 -41.07 36.09 18.15
CA TRP A 37 -40.04 35.26 18.77
C TRP A 37 -38.69 35.67 18.23
N PRO A 38 -37.65 35.79 19.07
CA PRO A 38 -36.30 36.04 18.55
C PRO A 38 -35.97 34.89 17.60
N LEU A 39 -35.64 35.25 16.35
CA LEU A 39 -35.01 34.34 15.39
C LEU A 39 -33.75 33.78 16.06
N GLN A 40 -33.87 32.65 16.74
CA GLN A 40 -32.72 31.80 16.99
C GLN A 40 -32.16 31.52 15.61
N ALA A 41 -30.95 32.02 15.36
CA ALA A 41 -30.19 31.67 14.15
C ALA A 41 -30.26 30.15 14.02
N LEU A 42 -30.99 29.67 13.02
CA LEU A 42 -30.98 28.27 12.63
C LEU A 42 -29.49 27.96 12.38
N ALA A 43 -28.88 27.23 13.29
CA ALA A 43 -27.51 26.77 13.12
C ALA A 43 -27.49 26.09 11.76
N GLN A 44 -26.82 26.71 10.82
CA GLN A 44 -26.74 26.21 9.45
C GLN A 44 -26.15 24.81 9.54
N ALA A 45 -26.84 23.81 8.99
CA ALA A 45 -26.37 22.44 9.01
C ALA A 45 -24.93 22.40 8.49
N PRO A 46 -24.02 21.67 9.14
CA PRO A 46 -22.63 21.66 8.73
C PRO A 46 -22.50 21.22 7.26
N SER A 47 -21.67 21.93 6.49
CA SER A 47 -21.42 21.58 5.10
C SER A 47 -20.90 20.16 4.98
N PRO A 48 -21.39 19.36 4.02
CA PRO A 48 -20.89 18.00 3.83
C PRO A 48 -19.39 18.01 3.48
N LEU A 49 -18.63 17.09 4.07
CA LEU A 49 -17.24 16.84 3.72
C LEU A 49 -17.17 15.77 2.63
N THR A 50 -16.30 15.93 1.64
CA THR A 50 -16.12 14.98 0.55
C THR A 50 -14.86 14.13 0.77
N PHE A 51 -15.01 12.80 0.71
CA PHE A 51 -13.91 11.84 0.83
C PHE A 51 -13.78 11.00 -0.44
N ALA A 52 -12.67 11.19 -1.19
CA ALA A 52 -12.34 10.41 -2.38
C ALA A 52 -11.37 9.27 -2.04
N PHE A 53 -11.67 8.05 -2.49
CA PHE A 53 -10.91 6.85 -2.16
C PHE A 53 -11.05 5.78 -3.27
N TRP A 54 -10.16 4.77 -3.30
CA TRP A 54 -10.33 3.63 -4.19
C TRP A 54 -11.32 2.62 -3.62
N PRO A 55 -12.03 1.83 -4.48
CA PRO A 55 -13.17 1.00 -4.05
C PRO A 55 -12.82 -0.18 -3.13
N TRP A 56 -11.55 -0.60 -3.09
CA TRP A 56 -11.17 -1.74 -2.26
C TRP A 56 -11.35 -1.42 -0.77
N GLY A 57 -12.03 -2.31 -0.04
CA GLY A 57 -12.37 -2.08 1.36
C GLY A 57 -13.43 -1.01 1.60
N SER A 58 -14.22 -0.64 0.58
CA SER A 58 -15.23 0.44 0.64
C SER A 58 -16.25 0.26 1.77
N GLU A 59 -16.54 -0.96 2.18
CA GLU A 59 -17.43 -1.24 3.31
C GLU A 59 -16.90 -0.68 4.65
N ILE A 60 -15.57 -0.72 4.88
CA ILE A 60 -14.94 -0.15 6.07
C ILE A 60 -15.08 1.36 6.05
N VAL A 61 -14.87 1.97 4.86
CA VAL A 61 -15.01 3.42 4.66
C VAL A 61 -16.46 3.86 4.87
N GLN A 62 -17.42 3.14 4.28
CA GLN A 62 -18.86 3.44 4.41
C GLN A 62 -19.33 3.35 5.86
N GLN A 63 -18.95 2.29 6.57
CA GLN A 63 -19.30 2.12 7.99
C GLN A 63 -18.66 3.22 8.84
N GLY A 64 -17.40 3.56 8.59
CA GLY A 64 -16.71 4.66 9.29
C GLY A 64 -17.36 6.01 9.06
N ALA A 65 -17.71 6.35 7.81
CA ALA A 65 -18.36 7.61 7.45
C ALA A 65 -19.77 7.73 8.07
N ALA A 66 -20.55 6.65 8.06
CA ALA A 66 -21.87 6.61 8.68
C ALA A 66 -21.80 6.85 10.19
N ARG A 67 -20.87 6.18 10.89
CA ARG A 67 -20.64 6.39 12.32
C ARG A 67 -20.14 7.81 12.60
N PHE A 68 -19.17 8.32 11.85
CA PHE A 68 -18.69 9.69 12.01
C PHE A 68 -19.84 10.70 11.88
N THR A 69 -20.69 10.56 10.85
CA THR A 69 -21.85 11.43 10.64
C THR A 69 -22.82 11.35 11.83
N GLN A 70 -23.11 10.15 12.31
CA GLN A 70 -23.99 9.95 13.49
C GLN A 70 -23.42 10.62 14.75
N GLU A 71 -22.11 10.51 14.97
CA GLU A 71 -21.44 11.01 16.17
C GLU A 71 -21.16 12.52 16.13
N SER A 72 -20.87 13.07 14.95
CA SER A 72 -20.46 14.48 14.79
C SER A 72 -21.59 15.41 14.29
N GLY A 73 -22.60 14.85 13.66
CA GLY A 73 -23.61 15.62 12.92
C GLY A 73 -23.12 16.15 11.57
N VAL A 74 -21.85 15.88 11.16
CA VAL A 74 -21.27 16.36 9.91
C VAL A 74 -21.44 15.28 8.82
N PRO A 75 -22.19 15.56 7.74
CA PRO A 75 -22.36 14.60 6.65
C PRO A 75 -21.05 14.35 5.90
N VAL A 76 -20.83 13.11 5.43
CA VAL A 76 -19.69 12.74 4.60
C VAL A 76 -20.17 12.21 3.26
N ASN A 77 -19.80 12.91 2.18
CA ASN A 77 -20.02 12.49 0.80
C ASN A 77 -18.87 11.58 0.36
N LEU A 78 -19.15 10.30 0.17
CA LEU A 78 -18.19 9.32 -0.27
C LEU A 78 -18.09 9.28 -1.78
N SER A 79 -16.86 9.39 -2.30
CA SER A 79 -16.54 9.36 -3.73
C SER A 79 -15.58 8.22 -4.04
N PRO A 80 -16.06 6.97 -4.19
CA PRO A 80 -15.21 5.87 -4.63
C PRO A 80 -14.84 6.05 -6.11
N ILE A 81 -13.55 5.98 -6.41
CA ILE A 81 -13.01 6.17 -7.77
C ILE A 81 -12.50 4.82 -8.29
N PRO A 82 -13.23 4.14 -9.18
CA PRO A 82 -12.79 2.88 -9.79
C PRO A 82 -11.76 3.12 -10.91
N GLY A 83 -11.03 2.06 -11.27
CA GLY A 83 -10.05 2.07 -12.36
C GLY A 83 -8.76 2.80 -11.99
N ASP A 84 -8.31 3.70 -12.86
CA ASP A 84 -7.11 4.50 -12.61
C ASP A 84 -7.41 5.66 -11.65
N TYR A 85 -7.36 5.33 -10.37
CA TYR A 85 -7.60 6.27 -9.27
C TYR A 85 -6.74 7.53 -9.38
N ALA A 86 -5.45 7.37 -9.69
CA ALA A 86 -4.52 8.49 -9.72
C ALA A 86 -4.88 9.49 -10.83
N ALA A 87 -5.11 9.02 -12.05
CA ALA A 87 -5.44 9.88 -13.18
C ALA A 87 -6.76 10.63 -12.98
N VAL A 88 -7.79 9.95 -12.46
CA VAL A 88 -9.10 10.56 -12.18
C VAL A 88 -8.97 11.61 -11.08
N LEU A 89 -8.30 11.26 -9.95
CA LEU A 89 -8.14 12.20 -8.85
C LEU A 89 -7.31 13.42 -9.23
N GLU A 90 -6.24 13.25 -10.00
CA GLU A 90 -5.42 14.36 -10.52
C GLU A 90 -6.24 15.32 -11.39
N THR A 91 -7.10 14.78 -12.24
CA THR A 91 -8.02 15.60 -13.05
C THR A 91 -8.95 16.42 -12.14
N GLN A 92 -9.49 15.81 -11.09
CA GLN A 92 -10.37 16.51 -10.15
C GLN A 92 -9.62 17.57 -9.35
N LEU A 93 -8.40 17.27 -8.85
CA LEU A 93 -7.56 18.21 -8.11
C LEU A 93 -7.13 19.40 -8.98
N ALA A 94 -6.71 19.14 -10.21
CA ALA A 94 -6.36 20.19 -11.19
C ALA A 94 -7.55 21.08 -11.54
N ALA A 95 -8.75 20.51 -11.66
CA ALA A 95 -10.01 21.23 -11.87
C ALA A 95 -10.53 21.94 -10.62
N LYS A 96 -9.84 21.82 -9.46
CA LYS A 96 -10.27 22.37 -8.17
C LYS A 96 -11.65 21.88 -7.74
N ALA A 97 -11.96 20.61 -8.03
CA ALA A 97 -13.19 19.98 -7.56
C ALA A 97 -13.33 20.11 -6.02
N PRO A 98 -14.56 20.11 -5.48
CA PRO A 98 -14.80 20.32 -4.05
C PRO A 98 -14.45 19.07 -3.21
N LEU A 99 -13.19 18.63 -3.29
CA LEU A 99 -12.64 17.55 -2.51
C LEU A 99 -12.10 18.07 -1.18
N ASP A 100 -12.32 17.33 -0.12
CA ASP A 100 -11.83 17.67 1.22
C ASP A 100 -10.72 16.73 1.66
N MET A 101 -10.97 15.43 1.66
CA MET A 101 -10.04 14.38 2.02
C MET A 101 -9.93 13.35 0.89
N PHE A 102 -8.76 12.78 0.71
CA PHE A 102 -8.53 11.74 -0.29
C PHE A 102 -7.34 10.84 0.09
N TYR A 103 -7.31 9.66 -0.50
CA TYR A 103 -6.16 8.78 -0.40
C TYR A 103 -5.01 9.24 -1.27
N ALA A 104 -3.79 9.05 -0.77
CA ALA A 104 -2.58 9.17 -1.57
C ALA A 104 -1.60 8.07 -1.18
N GLN A 105 -1.02 7.40 -2.17
CA GLN A 105 0.17 6.60 -1.95
C GLN A 105 1.40 7.51 -1.83
N ARG A 106 2.48 7.00 -1.25
CA ARG A 106 3.64 7.81 -0.93
C ARG A 106 4.20 8.60 -2.12
N GLY A 107 4.45 7.93 -3.24
CA GLY A 107 4.96 8.59 -4.45
C GLY A 107 3.98 9.61 -5.04
N GLN A 108 2.67 9.34 -4.96
CA GLN A 108 1.61 10.27 -5.38
C GLN A 108 1.56 11.49 -4.46
N ALA A 109 1.63 11.28 -3.13
CA ALA A 109 1.57 12.36 -2.16
C ALA A 109 2.67 13.40 -2.39
N SER A 110 3.90 12.96 -2.69
CA SER A 110 5.01 13.87 -2.99
C SER A 110 4.76 14.71 -4.26
N ARG A 111 4.27 14.07 -5.32
CA ARG A 111 3.94 14.75 -6.57
C ARG A 111 2.78 15.73 -6.40
N TRP A 112 1.72 15.32 -5.71
CA TRP A 112 0.55 16.17 -5.48
C TRP A 112 0.82 17.33 -4.52
N TYR A 113 1.71 17.10 -3.54
CA TYR A 113 2.20 18.18 -2.70
C TYR A 113 3.02 19.21 -3.51
N ALA A 114 3.96 18.76 -4.33
CA ALA A 114 4.73 19.63 -5.22
C ALA A 114 3.85 20.40 -6.22
N ALA A 115 2.70 19.82 -6.62
CA ALA A 115 1.70 20.48 -7.46
C ALA A 115 0.80 21.48 -6.69
N GLY A 116 0.94 21.58 -5.37
CA GLY A 116 0.13 22.44 -4.51
C GLY A 116 -1.29 21.95 -4.26
N TRP A 117 -1.54 20.64 -4.36
CA TRP A 117 -2.86 20.04 -4.17
C TRP A 117 -3.09 19.47 -2.78
N ILE A 118 -2.02 19.14 -2.05
CA ILE A 118 -2.07 18.67 -0.67
C ILE A 118 -1.74 19.81 0.29
N ARG A 119 -2.60 20.00 1.28
CA ARG A 119 -2.36 20.84 2.43
C ARG A 119 -1.59 20.03 3.49
N PRO A 120 -0.36 20.42 3.86
CA PRO A 120 0.32 19.80 5.01
C PRO A 120 -0.48 19.98 6.30
N ILE A 121 -0.29 19.05 7.23
CA ILE A 121 -1.06 18.99 8.46
C ILE A 121 -0.26 19.29 9.73
N ASP A 122 0.93 19.89 9.58
CA ASP A 122 1.84 20.16 10.71
C ASP A 122 1.24 21.07 11.80
N ASP A 123 0.35 21.96 11.41
CA ASP A 123 -0.33 22.91 12.28
C ASP A 123 -1.64 22.35 12.90
N MET A 124 -1.98 21.09 12.62
CA MET A 124 -3.22 20.48 13.13
C MET A 124 -3.09 20.15 14.64
N PRO A 125 -4.14 20.47 15.42
CA PRO A 125 -4.13 20.22 16.87
C PRO A 125 -3.92 18.76 17.22
N GLY A 126 -2.98 18.47 18.13
CA GLY A 126 -2.71 17.13 18.63
C GLY A 126 -1.89 16.23 17.73
N LEU A 127 -1.47 16.70 16.53
CA LEU A 127 -0.68 15.89 15.58
C LEU A 127 0.60 15.33 16.21
N ALA A 128 1.35 16.15 16.96
CA ALA A 128 2.59 15.70 17.59
C ALA A 128 2.39 14.51 18.57
N ASP A 129 1.26 14.47 19.26
CA ASP A 129 0.94 13.37 20.18
C ASP A 129 0.45 12.12 19.45
N ILE A 130 -0.18 12.29 18.29
CA ILE A 130 -0.51 11.17 17.40
C ILE A 130 0.78 10.55 16.86
N GLN A 131 1.70 11.35 16.36
CA GLN A 131 2.99 10.89 15.80
C GLN A 131 3.83 10.09 16.82
N LYS A 132 3.84 10.50 18.10
CA LYS A 132 4.55 9.77 19.17
C LYS A 132 4.01 8.35 19.41
N GLN A 133 2.77 8.08 19.00
CA GLN A 133 2.12 6.78 19.16
C GLN A 133 2.29 5.87 17.94
N MET A 134 2.85 6.38 16.84
CA MET A 134 3.06 5.63 15.60
C MET A 134 4.48 5.05 15.54
N PHE A 135 4.69 4.04 14.68
CA PHE A 135 6.04 3.58 14.35
C PHE A 135 6.87 4.72 13.75
N PRO A 136 8.13 4.92 14.19
CA PRO A 136 8.96 6.05 13.72
C PRO A 136 9.15 6.08 12.20
N GLY A 137 9.38 4.92 11.56
CA GLY A 137 9.54 4.84 10.10
C GLY A 137 8.30 5.30 9.34
N ILE A 138 7.10 5.03 9.87
CA ILE A 138 5.84 5.50 9.28
C ILE A 138 5.69 7.01 9.41
N VAL A 139 6.09 7.58 10.54
CA VAL A 139 6.09 9.04 10.74
C VAL A 139 7.05 9.72 9.77
N ASP A 140 8.25 9.18 9.59
CA ASP A 140 9.21 9.71 8.62
C ASP A 140 8.69 9.57 7.19
N ASP A 141 8.10 8.42 6.86
CA ASP A 141 7.62 8.20 5.51
C ASP A 141 6.49 9.16 5.10
N ALA A 142 5.62 9.59 6.01
CA ALA A 142 4.57 10.56 5.71
C ALA A 142 5.08 12.01 5.52
N ARG A 143 6.38 12.26 5.68
CA ARG A 143 6.99 13.58 5.48
C ARG A 143 7.44 13.79 4.03
N ALA A 144 7.21 15.01 3.52
CA ALA A 144 7.86 15.49 2.30
C ALA A 144 9.36 15.74 2.54
N THR A 145 10.10 16.03 1.48
CA THR A 145 11.55 16.35 1.55
C THR A 145 11.87 17.64 2.30
N ASP A 146 10.94 18.58 2.38
CA ASP A 146 11.04 19.81 3.18
C ASP A 146 10.64 19.61 4.66
N GLY A 147 10.36 18.36 5.07
CA GLY A 147 9.97 17.99 6.42
C GLY A 147 8.46 18.12 6.73
N ARG A 148 7.67 18.71 5.83
CA ARG A 148 6.23 18.89 6.03
C ARG A 148 5.48 17.55 6.06
N TYR A 149 4.52 17.40 6.97
CA TYR A 149 3.75 16.19 7.17
C TYR A 149 2.50 16.19 6.27
N LEU A 150 2.41 15.25 5.32
CA LEU A 150 1.44 15.31 4.21
C LEU A 150 0.06 14.73 4.54
N GLY A 151 -0.04 13.88 5.55
CA GLY A 151 -1.30 13.25 5.93
C GLY A 151 -1.12 12.18 7.01
N LEU A 152 -2.21 11.72 7.61
CA LEU A 152 -2.16 10.59 8.53
C LEU A 152 -2.12 9.27 7.76
N THR A 153 -1.26 8.36 8.19
CA THR A 153 -1.24 6.99 7.63
C THR A 153 -2.51 6.26 8.05
N TYR A 154 -3.29 5.85 7.05
CA TYR A 154 -4.58 5.20 7.23
C TYR A 154 -4.42 3.69 7.42
N TYR A 155 -3.61 3.08 6.59
CA TYR A 155 -3.09 1.73 6.74
C TYR A 155 -1.74 1.63 6.02
N ASN A 156 -0.97 0.64 6.42
CA ASN A 156 0.24 0.27 5.71
C ASN A 156 -0.10 -0.91 4.79
N GLY A 157 0.25 -0.82 3.51
CA GLY A 157 0.10 -1.93 2.55
C GLY A 157 1.00 -3.12 2.84
N GLY A 158 1.79 -3.04 3.89
CA GLY A 158 2.76 -4.04 4.28
C GLY A 158 4.05 -3.99 3.46
N PRO A 159 5.17 -4.41 4.04
CA PRO A 159 6.38 -4.69 3.30
C PRO A 159 6.29 -6.02 2.57
N PHE A 160 7.27 -6.27 1.74
CA PHE A 160 7.45 -7.57 1.13
C PHE A 160 7.90 -8.60 2.16
N ALA A 161 7.46 -9.83 1.95
CA ALA A 161 7.84 -11.02 2.68
C ALA A 161 8.15 -12.14 1.69
N LEU A 162 8.99 -13.08 2.09
CA LEU A 162 9.23 -14.29 1.31
C LEU A 162 8.28 -15.39 1.77
N PHE A 163 7.21 -15.62 1.03
CA PHE A 163 6.31 -16.76 1.25
C PHE A 163 6.98 -18.08 0.88
N ARG A 164 6.61 -19.14 1.60
CA ARG A 164 7.22 -20.48 1.53
C ARG A 164 6.12 -21.54 1.53
N ASN A 165 6.22 -22.50 0.62
CA ASN A 165 5.36 -23.66 0.57
C ASN A 165 5.98 -24.80 1.40
N GLU A 166 5.60 -24.90 2.66
CA GLU A 166 6.20 -25.86 3.60
C GLU A 166 5.98 -27.32 3.20
N LYS A 167 4.90 -27.62 2.45
CA LYS A 167 4.69 -28.96 1.90
C LYS A 167 5.77 -29.31 0.88
N MET A 168 5.96 -28.45 -0.14
CA MET A 168 6.94 -28.69 -1.18
C MET A 168 8.38 -28.68 -0.64
N LEU A 169 8.66 -27.77 0.30
CA LEU A 169 9.96 -27.73 0.98
C LEU A 169 10.21 -28.99 1.80
N GLY A 170 9.19 -29.53 2.49
CA GLY A 170 9.27 -30.81 3.21
C GLY A 170 9.59 -31.99 2.30
N GLU A 171 8.89 -32.08 1.16
CA GLU A 171 9.14 -33.11 0.13
C GLU A 171 10.55 -33.00 -0.47
N ALA A 172 11.08 -31.79 -0.53
CA ALA A 172 12.46 -31.55 -0.99
C ALA A 172 13.52 -31.81 0.10
N GLY A 173 13.13 -31.98 1.35
CA GLY A 173 14.05 -32.20 2.48
C GLY A 173 14.48 -30.89 3.17
N PHE A 174 13.79 -29.78 2.93
CA PHE A 174 14.08 -28.44 3.51
C PHE A 174 12.99 -27.94 4.44
N GLY A 175 11.84 -28.63 4.50
CA GLY A 175 10.70 -28.23 5.29
C GLY A 175 10.68 -28.83 6.69
N GLY A 176 9.64 -28.51 7.45
CA GLY A 176 9.39 -29.07 8.77
C GLY A 176 10.20 -28.39 9.85
N THR A 177 10.81 -27.25 9.58
CA THR A 177 11.44 -26.45 10.61
C THR A 177 10.36 -25.92 11.55
N ALA A 178 10.36 -26.42 12.77
CA ALA A 178 9.54 -25.89 13.86
C ALA A 178 10.02 -24.48 14.28
N ASN A 179 11.14 -24.02 13.74
CA ASN A 179 11.80 -22.79 14.12
C ASN A 179 11.90 -21.84 12.90
N ALA A 180 11.26 -20.69 12.98
CA ALA A 180 11.35 -19.66 11.94
C ALA A 180 12.79 -19.12 11.75
N ALA A 181 13.67 -19.29 12.74
CA ALA A 181 15.09 -18.95 12.61
C ALA A 181 15.83 -19.78 11.53
N ASP A 182 15.29 -20.94 11.16
CA ASP A 182 15.87 -21.80 10.11
C ASP A 182 15.41 -21.37 8.69
N TYR A 183 14.63 -20.32 8.58
CA TYR A 183 14.24 -19.76 7.28
C TYR A 183 15.46 -19.17 6.57
N PRO A 184 15.51 -19.25 5.22
CA PRO A 184 16.59 -18.65 4.45
C PRO A 184 16.74 -17.16 4.75
N GLN A 185 17.94 -16.75 5.14
CA GLN A 185 18.25 -15.35 5.43
C GLN A 185 18.88 -14.64 4.22
N ASP A 186 19.33 -15.40 3.22
CA ASP A 186 19.95 -14.88 2.01
C ASP A 186 19.39 -15.56 0.74
N TRP A 187 19.48 -14.85 -0.38
CA TRP A 187 18.99 -15.32 -1.67
C TRP A 187 19.79 -16.51 -2.23
N ALA A 188 21.05 -16.68 -1.85
CA ALA A 188 21.84 -17.83 -2.29
C ALA A 188 21.27 -19.13 -1.71
N THR A 189 20.84 -19.11 -0.45
CA THR A 189 20.16 -20.24 0.19
C THR A 189 18.80 -20.51 -0.46
N VAL A 190 18.00 -19.47 -0.75
CA VAL A 190 16.71 -19.60 -1.46
C VAL A 190 16.94 -20.23 -2.84
N GLU A 191 17.92 -19.72 -3.61
CA GLU A 191 18.26 -20.24 -4.94
C GLU A 191 18.72 -21.70 -4.87
N LYS A 192 19.59 -22.07 -3.92
CA LYS A 192 20.04 -23.45 -3.73
C LYS A 192 18.87 -24.39 -3.50
N GLN A 193 17.93 -24.02 -2.63
CA GLN A 193 16.72 -24.80 -2.38
C GLN A 193 15.82 -24.87 -3.61
N ALA A 194 15.64 -23.78 -4.32
CA ALA A 194 14.87 -23.73 -5.55
C ALA A 194 15.44 -24.65 -6.65
N ARG A 195 16.74 -24.65 -6.84
CA ARG A 195 17.43 -25.55 -7.79
C ARG A 195 17.23 -27.02 -7.43
N GLU A 196 17.32 -27.40 -6.17
CA GLU A 196 17.11 -28.78 -5.74
C GLU A 196 15.65 -29.20 -5.92
N ILE A 197 14.67 -28.31 -5.65
CA ILE A 197 13.24 -28.54 -5.88
C ILE A 197 12.97 -28.78 -7.38
N LYS A 198 13.54 -27.96 -8.27
CA LYS A 198 13.47 -28.13 -9.72
C LYS A 198 14.08 -29.45 -10.15
N LYS A 199 15.27 -29.78 -9.66
CA LYS A 199 15.96 -31.05 -9.96
C LYS A 199 15.17 -32.27 -9.55
N LYS A 200 14.45 -32.22 -8.42
CA LYS A 200 13.55 -33.28 -7.97
C LYS A 200 12.21 -33.35 -8.73
N GLY A 201 11.96 -32.43 -9.66
CA GLY A 201 10.72 -32.37 -10.42
C GLY A 201 9.48 -31.97 -9.61
N LEU A 202 9.67 -31.38 -8.41
CA LEU A 202 8.56 -30.94 -7.56
C LEU A 202 7.93 -29.64 -8.04
N SER A 203 8.68 -28.80 -8.72
CA SER A 203 8.22 -27.58 -9.40
C SER A 203 9.07 -27.30 -10.62
N GLU A 204 8.45 -26.95 -11.73
CA GLU A 204 9.14 -26.50 -12.95
C GLU A 204 9.79 -25.11 -12.73
N HIS A 205 9.07 -24.23 -12.03
CA HIS A 205 9.50 -22.88 -11.71
C HIS A 205 9.30 -22.64 -10.20
N PRO A 206 10.28 -23.02 -9.36
CA PRO A 206 10.11 -23.00 -7.90
C PRO A 206 10.01 -21.61 -7.28
N MET A 207 10.37 -20.55 -8.02
CA MET A 207 10.32 -19.17 -7.55
C MET A 207 9.23 -18.39 -8.28
N LEU A 208 8.40 -17.68 -7.52
CA LEU A 208 7.37 -16.80 -8.04
C LEU A 208 7.67 -15.36 -7.64
N MET A 209 8.01 -14.53 -8.62
CA MET A 209 8.41 -13.15 -8.42
C MET A 209 7.32 -12.19 -8.93
N PRO A 210 7.06 -11.06 -8.27
CA PRO A 210 6.06 -10.10 -8.71
C PRO A 210 6.64 -9.15 -9.78
N TRP A 211 7.12 -9.70 -10.91
CA TRP A 211 7.78 -8.91 -11.97
C TRP A 211 6.80 -8.37 -13.03
N TYR A 212 5.52 -8.32 -12.71
CA TYR A 212 4.50 -7.75 -13.59
C TYR A 212 4.57 -6.22 -13.66
N ASN A 213 4.02 -5.67 -14.76
CA ASN A 213 4.02 -4.22 -15.00
C ASN A 213 2.86 -3.53 -14.27
N ALA A 214 3.01 -3.37 -12.97
CA ALA A 214 2.10 -2.57 -12.14
C ALA A 214 2.86 -2.01 -10.94
N TRP A 215 2.27 -1.04 -10.28
CA TRP A 215 2.88 -0.35 -9.13
C TRP A 215 3.27 -1.27 -7.96
N THR A 216 2.52 -2.36 -7.73
CA THR A 216 2.87 -3.39 -6.73
C THR A 216 3.80 -4.48 -7.27
N GLY A 217 4.20 -4.38 -8.53
CA GLY A 217 4.99 -5.38 -9.22
C GLY A 217 6.49 -5.13 -9.16
N LEU A 218 7.12 -5.18 -10.33
CA LEU A 218 8.58 -5.15 -10.49
C LEU A 218 9.27 -3.99 -9.76
N PRO A 219 8.80 -2.71 -9.83
CA PRO A 219 9.52 -1.62 -9.18
C PRO A 219 9.61 -1.77 -7.65
N TRP A 220 8.51 -2.19 -7.02
CA TRP A 220 8.51 -2.36 -5.57
C TRP A 220 9.29 -3.58 -5.11
N ALA A 221 9.22 -4.68 -5.88
CA ALA A 221 10.04 -5.85 -5.59
C ALA A 221 11.54 -5.53 -5.69
N LEU A 222 11.93 -4.71 -6.67
CA LEU A 222 13.32 -4.25 -6.81
C LEU A 222 13.75 -3.41 -5.60
N ILE A 223 12.95 -2.42 -5.23
CA ILE A 223 13.23 -1.58 -4.06
C ILE A 223 13.36 -2.43 -2.80
N ALA A 224 12.40 -3.34 -2.54
CA ALA A 224 12.40 -4.16 -1.34
C ALA A 224 13.64 -5.07 -1.26
N GLN A 225 14.02 -5.73 -2.36
CA GLN A 225 15.22 -6.56 -2.38
C GLN A 225 16.51 -5.74 -2.26
N CYS A 226 16.59 -4.60 -2.93
CA CYS A 226 17.75 -3.71 -2.82
C CYS A 226 17.92 -3.17 -1.40
N PHE A 227 16.84 -2.76 -0.72
CA PHE A 227 16.91 -2.32 0.68
C PHE A 227 17.37 -3.45 1.61
N ALA A 228 16.88 -4.68 1.41
CA ALA A 228 17.34 -5.83 2.19
C ALA A 228 18.83 -6.16 1.96
N GLU A 229 19.39 -5.77 0.82
CA GLU A 229 20.83 -5.86 0.52
C GLU A 229 21.62 -4.61 0.95
N GLY A 230 20.96 -3.62 1.59
CA GLY A 230 21.61 -2.40 2.10
C GLY A 230 21.64 -1.21 1.14
N GLU A 231 20.98 -1.30 -0.04
CA GLU A 231 20.83 -0.15 -0.94
C GLU A 231 19.86 0.88 -0.38
N ARG A 232 20.14 2.17 -0.61
CA ARG A 232 19.24 3.27 -0.23
C ARG A 232 18.72 4.08 -1.41
N PHE A 233 19.29 3.90 -2.60
CA PHE A 233 19.00 4.57 -3.85
C PHE A 233 19.32 6.07 -3.85
N VAL A 234 18.96 6.81 -2.82
CA VAL A 234 19.17 8.27 -2.76
C VAL A 234 19.60 8.69 -1.36
N ASP A 235 20.31 9.82 -1.30
CA ASP A 235 20.58 10.54 -0.06
C ASP A 235 19.38 11.41 0.38
N ASP A 236 19.53 12.14 1.48
CA ASP A 236 18.48 13.01 2.04
C ASP A 236 18.11 14.18 1.09
N ASP A 237 19.02 14.56 0.20
CA ASP A 237 18.79 15.57 -0.83
C ASP A 237 18.22 14.98 -2.13
N LEU A 238 17.85 13.70 -2.13
CA LEU A 238 17.38 12.93 -3.30
C LEU A 238 18.41 12.77 -4.42
N ARG A 239 19.72 12.93 -4.14
CA ARG A 239 20.76 12.60 -5.11
C ARG A 239 20.94 11.09 -5.16
N ALA A 240 21.11 10.55 -6.36
CA ALA A 240 21.30 9.12 -6.52
C ALA A 240 22.60 8.63 -5.86
N THR A 241 22.50 7.58 -5.05
CA THR A 241 23.62 6.85 -4.44
C THR A 241 23.86 5.49 -5.09
N PHE A 242 22.93 5.01 -5.92
CA PHE A 242 22.99 3.73 -6.62
C PHE A 242 23.70 3.80 -7.97
N GLY A 243 24.01 2.65 -8.55
CA GLY A 243 24.73 2.48 -9.82
C GLY A 243 26.17 1.98 -9.60
N GLY A 244 26.86 1.49 -10.64
CA GLY A 244 28.18 0.85 -10.49
C GLY A 244 28.10 -0.45 -9.68
N ASP A 245 29.05 -0.70 -8.77
CA ASP A 245 29.12 -1.90 -7.93
C ASP A 245 28.26 -1.75 -6.66
N THR A 246 26.98 -1.48 -6.83
CA THR A 246 26.04 -1.35 -5.71
C THR A 246 25.15 -2.59 -5.58
N PRO A 247 24.42 -2.74 -4.46
CA PRO A 247 23.46 -3.83 -4.29
C PRO A 247 22.43 -3.95 -5.41
N LEU A 248 22.07 -2.85 -6.08
CA LEU A 248 21.21 -2.88 -7.26
C LEU A 248 21.73 -3.81 -8.36
N VAL A 249 23.04 -3.73 -8.70
CA VAL A 249 23.64 -4.60 -9.71
C VAL A 249 23.62 -6.06 -9.28
N LYS A 250 23.87 -6.34 -7.98
CA LYS A 250 23.76 -7.68 -7.42
C LYS A 250 22.35 -8.25 -7.60
N VAL A 251 21.31 -7.50 -7.20
CA VAL A 251 19.91 -7.92 -7.31
C VAL A 251 19.54 -8.19 -8.78
N LEU A 252 19.89 -7.29 -9.69
CA LEU A 252 19.63 -7.47 -11.13
C LEU A 252 20.39 -8.67 -11.72
N THR A 253 21.60 -8.95 -11.22
CA THR A 253 22.39 -10.12 -11.63
C THR A 253 21.73 -11.41 -11.16
N ASP A 254 21.26 -11.45 -9.93
CA ASP A 254 20.50 -12.57 -9.39
C ASP A 254 19.21 -12.80 -10.20
N TRP A 255 18.46 -11.74 -10.50
CA TRP A 255 17.26 -11.82 -11.33
C TRP A 255 17.52 -12.37 -12.72
N LYS A 256 18.60 -11.90 -13.39
CA LYS A 256 18.99 -12.40 -14.72
C LYS A 256 19.34 -13.88 -14.66
N ARG A 257 20.11 -14.32 -13.68
CA ARG A 257 20.48 -15.71 -13.47
C ARG A 257 19.25 -16.60 -13.21
N TRP A 258 18.34 -16.18 -12.33
CA TRP A 258 17.09 -16.93 -12.05
C TRP A 258 16.21 -17.05 -13.30
N TRP A 259 16.19 -16.02 -14.11
CA TRP A 259 15.48 -16.02 -15.38
C TRP A 259 16.09 -16.98 -16.38
N ASP A 260 17.41 -16.93 -16.58
CA ASP A 260 18.13 -17.77 -17.54
C ASP A 260 18.06 -19.26 -17.17
N ASP A 261 18.10 -19.57 -15.86
CA ASP A 261 18.01 -20.93 -15.32
C ASP A 261 16.55 -21.42 -15.16
N GLU A 262 15.59 -20.60 -15.60
CA GLU A 262 14.15 -20.92 -15.54
C GLU A 262 13.67 -21.29 -14.11
N LEU A 263 14.24 -20.65 -13.10
CA LEU A 263 13.80 -20.79 -11.72
C LEU A 263 12.51 -19.99 -11.48
N VAL A 264 12.28 -18.91 -12.25
CA VAL A 264 11.12 -18.05 -12.18
C VAL A 264 10.17 -18.31 -13.33
N GLN A 265 8.87 -18.39 -13.01
CA GLN A 265 7.80 -18.53 -14.01
C GLN A 265 7.83 -17.34 -14.99
N ARG A 266 8.08 -17.63 -16.29
CA ARG A 266 8.24 -16.57 -17.31
C ARG A 266 7.01 -15.72 -17.51
N ALA A 267 5.82 -16.29 -17.35
CA ALA A 267 4.54 -15.60 -17.51
C ALA A 267 4.32 -14.44 -16.50
N VAL A 268 5.09 -14.38 -15.41
CA VAL A 268 4.99 -13.29 -14.41
C VAL A 268 5.18 -11.90 -15.02
N LEU A 269 5.91 -11.78 -16.13
CA LEU A 269 6.13 -10.49 -16.81
C LEU A 269 4.86 -9.93 -17.46
N THR A 270 3.88 -10.79 -17.76
CA THR A 270 2.61 -10.42 -18.41
C THR A 270 1.39 -10.60 -17.49
N TRP A 271 1.59 -11.19 -16.34
CA TRP A 271 0.54 -11.40 -15.34
C TRP A 271 0.18 -10.11 -14.62
N SER A 272 -0.86 -10.20 -13.81
CA SER A 272 -1.21 -9.23 -12.77
C SER A 272 -0.92 -9.80 -11.39
N GLY A 273 -1.07 -9.00 -10.36
CA GLY A 273 -1.01 -9.48 -8.98
C GLY A 273 -2.04 -10.56 -8.65
N THR A 274 -3.20 -10.54 -9.31
CA THR A 274 -4.25 -11.58 -9.15
C THR A 274 -3.81 -12.92 -9.72
N GLU A 275 -3.24 -12.94 -10.91
CA GLU A 275 -2.77 -14.18 -11.55
C GLU A 275 -1.57 -14.76 -10.80
N THR A 276 -0.65 -13.91 -10.35
CA THR A 276 0.49 -14.30 -9.51
C THR A 276 0.01 -14.94 -8.21
N SER A 277 -0.93 -14.29 -7.51
CA SER A 277 -1.52 -14.84 -6.28
C SER A 277 -2.27 -16.14 -6.52
N SER A 278 -2.99 -16.24 -7.65
CA SER A 278 -3.71 -17.49 -8.03
C SER A 278 -2.75 -18.63 -8.28
N SER A 279 -1.59 -18.38 -8.91
CA SER A 279 -0.57 -19.41 -9.14
C SER A 279 0.05 -19.88 -7.82
N TRP A 280 0.30 -18.98 -6.88
CA TRP A 280 0.76 -19.35 -5.54
C TRP A 280 -0.26 -20.23 -4.81
N MET A 281 -1.52 -19.83 -4.78
CA MET A 281 -2.60 -20.57 -4.10
C MET A 281 -2.84 -21.98 -4.65
N LYS A 282 -2.43 -22.23 -5.90
CA LYS A 282 -2.44 -23.59 -6.50
C LYS A 282 -1.28 -24.48 -6.04
N GLY A 283 -0.31 -23.92 -5.30
CA GLY A 283 0.82 -24.67 -4.78
C GLY A 283 1.89 -25.04 -5.80
N GLN A 284 1.96 -24.32 -6.91
CA GLN A 284 2.90 -24.61 -8.01
C GLN A 284 4.34 -24.20 -7.76
N HIS A 285 4.59 -23.39 -6.71
CA HIS A 285 5.89 -22.78 -6.40
C HIS A 285 6.31 -23.07 -4.96
N ALA A 286 7.62 -23.06 -4.72
CA ALA A 286 8.20 -23.22 -3.39
C ALA A 286 8.35 -21.90 -2.64
N PHE A 287 8.68 -20.85 -3.40
CA PHE A 287 8.94 -19.49 -2.86
C PHE A 287 8.16 -18.45 -3.65
N HIS A 288 7.63 -17.47 -2.92
CA HIS A 288 6.94 -16.34 -3.52
C HIS A 288 7.28 -15.04 -2.78
N LEU A 289 7.90 -14.09 -3.49
CA LEU A 289 8.09 -12.75 -2.96
C LEU A 289 6.80 -11.96 -3.17
N ASN A 290 6.16 -11.50 -2.11
CA ASN A 290 4.97 -10.66 -2.19
C ASN A 290 4.76 -9.87 -0.90
N ILE A 291 3.81 -8.95 -0.93
CA ILE A 291 3.41 -8.18 0.25
C ILE A 291 2.76 -9.12 1.27
N ASP A 292 3.14 -9.02 2.53
CA ASP A 292 2.81 -9.97 3.59
C ASP A 292 1.31 -10.07 3.92
N TYR A 293 0.53 -8.99 3.72
CA TYR A 293 -0.90 -9.03 3.99
C TYR A 293 -1.65 -10.06 3.11
N TYR A 294 -1.09 -10.48 1.96
CA TYR A 294 -1.69 -11.53 1.14
C TYR A 294 -1.81 -12.88 1.86
N SER A 295 -1.15 -13.06 3.02
CA SER A 295 -1.30 -14.25 3.86
C SER A 295 -2.76 -14.58 4.16
N PHE A 296 -3.65 -13.58 4.26
CA PHE A 296 -5.09 -13.79 4.45
C PHE A 296 -5.79 -14.52 3.28
N ASN A 297 -5.27 -14.42 2.07
CA ASN A 297 -5.74 -15.20 0.93
C ASN A 297 -5.04 -16.57 0.86
N TYR A 298 -3.73 -16.57 1.14
CA TYR A 298 -2.88 -17.75 0.97
C TYR A 298 -3.15 -18.83 2.03
N ASN A 299 -3.63 -18.43 3.20
CA ASN A 299 -4.00 -19.31 4.31
C ASN A 299 -5.53 -19.41 4.52
N ASP A 300 -6.33 -18.95 3.57
CA ASP A 300 -7.77 -19.16 3.54
C ASP A 300 -8.09 -20.51 2.85
N PRO A 301 -8.58 -21.53 3.58
CA PRO A 301 -8.86 -22.85 3.00
C PRO A 301 -9.98 -22.81 1.95
N ALA A 302 -10.79 -21.76 1.90
CA ALA A 302 -11.79 -21.58 0.86
C ALA A 302 -11.19 -21.11 -0.48
N LYS A 303 -9.93 -20.59 -0.47
CA LYS A 303 -9.28 -20.00 -1.64
C LYS A 303 -8.02 -20.73 -2.08
N SER A 304 -7.28 -21.31 -1.14
CA SER A 304 -5.92 -21.80 -1.36
C SER A 304 -5.79 -23.29 -1.10
N GLN A 305 -5.20 -24.01 -2.06
CA GLN A 305 -4.88 -25.44 -1.93
C GLN A 305 -3.73 -25.71 -0.97
N ILE A 306 -2.96 -24.67 -0.64
CA ILE A 306 -1.81 -24.75 0.28
C ILE A 306 -2.05 -23.96 1.58
N ALA A 307 -3.30 -23.71 1.93
CA ALA A 307 -3.65 -22.91 3.11
C ALA A 307 -3.01 -23.45 4.41
N ALA A 308 -2.87 -24.77 4.55
CA ALA A 308 -2.23 -25.38 5.70
C ALA A 308 -0.70 -25.37 5.66
N TYR A 309 -0.09 -24.87 4.58
CA TYR A 309 1.35 -24.98 4.31
C TYR A 309 2.00 -23.67 3.87
N SER A 310 1.23 -22.58 3.74
CA SER A 310 1.79 -21.29 3.34
C SER A 310 2.35 -20.56 4.56
N SER A 311 3.66 -20.65 4.75
CA SER A 311 4.40 -19.83 5.71
C SER A 311 5.00 -18.61 5.03
N TYR A 312 5.60 -17.71 5.80
CA TYR A 312 6.41 -16.64 5.23
C TYR A 312 7.49 -16.15 6.20
N ASN A 313 8.60 -15.72 5.64
CA ASN A 313 9.60 -14.94 6.34
C ASN A 313 9.16 -13.47 6.24
N PRO A 314 8.87 -12.78 7.37
CA PRO A 314 8.37 -11.41 7.37
C PRO A 314 9.42 -10.37 6.97
N VAL A 315 10.64 -10.80 6.72
CA VAL A 315 11.71 -9.98 6.16
C VAL A 315 12.15 -10.54 4.81
N VAL A 316 12.56 -9.66 3.91
CA VAL A 316 13.15 -10.07 2.63
C VAL A 316 14.57 -10.57 2.91
N PRO A 317 14.97 -11.73 2.34
CA PRO A 317 16.36 -12.19 2.44
C PRO A 317 17.35 -11.16 1.87
N GLY A 318 18.50 -11.00 2.52
CA GLY A 318 19.53 -10.06 2.08
C GLY A 318 20.61 -9.83 3.15
N ALA A 319 21.55 -8.95 2.87
CA ALA A 319 22.70 -8.71 3.74
C ALA A 319 22.34 -7.96 5.04
N THR A 320 21.35 -7.06 4.99
CA THR A 320 20.95 -6.24 6.13
C THR A 320 19.56 -6.58 6.68
N HIS A 321 18.73 -7.26 5.89
CA HIS A 321 17.32 -7.54 6.19
C HIS A 321 16.48 -6.29 6.47
N ASP A 322 16.88 -5.14 5.95
CA ASP A 322 16.15 -3.90 6.17
C ASP A 322 14.75 -3.98 5.53
N THR A 323 13.76 -3.79 6.36
CA THR A 323 12.37 -3.74 5.94
C THR A 323 12.05 -2.33 5.47
N VAL A 324 11.62 -2.18 4.22
CA VAL A 324 11.26 -0.90 3.63
C VAL A 324 9.74 -0.75 3.53
N LEU A 325 9.28 0.45 3.82
CA LEU A 325 7.88 0.84 3.67
C LEU A 325 7.63 1.29 2.23
N VAL A 326 6.81 0.57 1.47
CA VAL A 326 6.56 0.86 0.04
C VAL A 326 5.10 1.12 -0.29
N GLY A 327 4.16 0.73 0.55
CA GLY A 327 2.76 0.61 0.14
C GLY A 327 1.71 1.16 1.08
N HIS A 328 1.87 2.32 1.71
CA HIS A 328 0.80 2.84 2.54
C HIS A 328 -0.04 3.92 1.92
N ALA A 329 -1.28 4.02 2.43
CA ALA A 329 -2.21 5.07 2.12
C ALA A 329 -2.14 6.17 3.17
N LEU A 330 -1.95 7.39 2.71
CA LEU A 330 -2.10 8.60 3.49
C LEU A 330 -3.50 9.17 3.31
N LEU A 331 -4.09 9.63 4.39
CA LEU A 331 -5.27 10.49 4.37
C LEU A 331 -4.81 11.93 4.22
N CYS A 332 -4.90 12.46 3.02
CA CYS A 332 -4.46 13.81 2.70
C CYS A 332 -5.63 14.80 2.65
N MET A 333 -5.39 16.03 3.07
CA MET A 333 -6.31 17.13 2.94
C MET A 333 -6.01 17.96 1.68
N SER A 334 -7.04 18.34 0.93
CA SER A 334 -6.87 19.24 -0.22
C SER A 334 -6.57 20.66 0.22
N THR A 335 -5.99 21.46 -0.71
CA THR A 335 -5.74 22.90 -0.52
C THR A 335 -7.00 23.78 -0.72
N ARG A 336 -8.18 23.18 -0.85
CA ARG A 336 -9.44 23.92 -0.94
C ARG A 336 -9.55 24.90 0.24
N LYS A 337 -9.97 26.14 -0.03
CA LYS A 337 -10.25 27.14 1.02
C LYS A 337 -11.48 26.70 1.84
N ARG A 338 -11.36 26.79 3.16
CA ARG A 338 -12.39 26.44 4.15
C ARG A 338 -12.46 27.49 5.22
N THR A 339 -13.61 27.60 5.85
CA THR A 339 -13.74 28.30 7.14
C THR A 339 -13.02 27.52 8.25
N ASP A 340 -12.72 28.16 9.35
CA ASP A 340 -12.09 27.50 10.52
C ASP A 340 -12.94 26.34 11.05
N ALA A 341 -14.26 26.50 11.03
CA ALA A 341 -15.20 25.44 11.45
C ALA A 341 -15.18 24.24 10.49
N GLU A 342 -15.17 24.46 9.17
CA GLU A 342 -15.03 23.37 8.17
C GLU A 342 -13.65 22.72 8.27
N GLN A 343 -12.59 23.48 8.51
CA GLN A 343 -11.24 22.95 8.69
C GLN A 343 -11.13 22.10 9.95
N ALA A 344 -11.73 22.52 11.06
CA ALA A 344 -11.81 21.74 12.29
C ALA A 344 -12.60 20.44 12.09
N ALA A 345 -13.77 20.52 11.43
CA ALA A 345 -14.57 19.33 11.11
C ALA A 345 -13.83 18.34 10.21
N LEU A 346 -13.09 18.83 9.21
CA LEU A 346 -12.26 18.00 8.36
C LEU A 346 -11.14 17.32 9.15
N TRP A 347 -10.49 18.03 10.07
CA TRP A 347 -9.46 17.44 10.92
C TRP A 347 -10.03 16.34 11.82
N GLU A 348 -11.21 16.53 12.37
CA GLU A 348 -11.91 15.47 13.12
C GLU A 348 -12.20 14.25 12.25
N LEU A 349 -12.60 14.44 10.98
CA LEU A 349 -12.80 13.34 10.05
C LEU A 349 -11.47 12.61 9.75
N VAL A 350 -10.38 13.34 9.49
CA VAL A 350 -9.05 12.76 9.27
C VAL A 350 -8.60 11.95 10.49
N LYS A 351 -8.76 12.47 11.70
CA LYS A 351 -8.47 11.73 12.95
C LYS A 351 -9.35 10.50 13.13
N TYR A 352 -10.62 10.61 12.81
CA TYR A 352 -11.56 9.49 12.94
C TYR A 352 -11.14 8.27 12.10
N PHE A 353 -10.65 8.52 10.89
CA PHE A 353 -10.17 7.46 10.02
C PHE A 353 -8.72 7.08 10.28
N GLY A 354 -7.85 8.04 10.53
CA GLY A 354 -6.40 7.85 10.64
C GLY A 354 -5.87 7.75 12.08
N TYR A 355 -6.75 7.83 13.08
CA TYR A 355 -6.37 7.74 14.50
C TYR A 355 -7.51 7.16 15.32
N ARG A 356 -8.11 7.95 16.22
CA ARG A 356 -9.11 7.48 17.17
C ARG A 356 -10.48 8.09 16.89
N ASP A 357 -11.52 7.29 17.13
CA ASP A 357 -12.90 7.75 17.17
C ASP A 357 -13.19 8.55 18.45
N LYS A 358 -14.42 9.04 18.61
CA LYS A 358 -14.83 9.82 19.80
C LYS A 358 -14.76 9.03 21.12
N ALA A 359 -14.82 7.70 21.05
CA ALA A 359 -14.64 6.83 22.21
C ALA A 359 -13.16 6.58 22.55
N GLY A 360 -12.23 7.20 21.82
CA GLY A 360 -10.80 7.03 22.00
C GLY A 360 -10.26 5.70 21.47
N GLN A 361 -11.00 5.01 20.59
CA GLN A 361 -10.62 3.69 20.06
C GLN A 361 -10.04 3.81 18.65
N LEU A 362 -9.05 2.98 18.33
CA LEU A 362 -8.49 2.81 16.98
C LEU A 362 -9.41 1.94 16.08
N THR A 363 -10.70 2.24 16.05
CA THR A 363 -11.74 1.35 15.46
C THR A 363 -11.51 1.08 13.98
N THR A 364 -11.15 2.10 13.20
CA THR A 364 -10.91 1.94 11.77
C THR A 364 -9.72 1.02 11.51
N HIS A 365 -8.65 1.19 12.28
CA HIS A 365 -7.45 0.35 12.16
C HIS A 365 -7.71 -1.11 12.59
N LYS A 366 -8.47 -1.34 13.68
CA LYS A 366 -8.92 -2.69 14.05
C LYS A 366 -9.73 -3.36 12.94
N ASN A 367 -10.60 -2.61 12.26
CA ASN A 367 -11.34 -3.12 11.12
C ASN A 367 -10.43 -3.48 9.93
N TRP A 368 -9.39 -2.70 9.65
CA TRP A 368 -8.42 -3.03 8.61
C TRP A 368 -7.65 -4.31 8.92
N ILE A 369 -7.21 -4.49 10.17
CA ILE A 369 -6.59 -5.74 10.62
C ILE A 369 -7.57 -6.91 10.45
N ALA A 370 -8.75 -6.81 11.03
CA ALA A 370 -9.67 -7.94 11.13
C ALA A 370 -10.26 -8.39 9.78
N LYS A 371 -10.54 -7.43 8.87
CA LYS A 371 -11.23 -7.69 7.60
C LYS A 371 -10.30 -7.84 6.41
N ALA A 372 -9.11 -7.27 6.48
CA ALA A 372 -8.21 -7.19 5.34
C ALA A 372 -6.76 -7.60 5.65
N ASN A 373 -6.47 -7.96 6.90
CA ASN A 373 -5.12 -8.27 7.38
C ASN A 373 -4.09 -7.18 7.04
N LEU A 374 -4.56 -5.93 6.92
CA LEU A 374 -3.67 -4.81 6.65
C LEU A 374 -2.91 -4.41 7.89
N GLU A 375 -1.69 -3.99 7.68
CA GLU A 375 -0.90 -3.38 8.73
C GLU A 375 -1.35 -1.96 9.03
N VAL A 376 -1.07 -1.56 10.26
CA VAL A 376 -1.51 -0.27 10.79
C VAL A 376 -0.35 0.46 11.47
N PRO A 377 -0.41 1.80 11.58
CA PRO A 377 0.72 2.59 12.05
C PRO A 377 0.98 2.53 13.56
N PHE A 378 0.10 1.92 14.37
CA PHE A 378 0.11 2.01 15.82
C PHE A 378 0.62 0.72 16.51
N PRO A 379 1.79 0.74 17.17
CA PRO A 379 2.34 -0.40 17.91
C PRO A 379 1.39 -1.01 18.96
N GLU A 380 0.47 -0.19 19.52
CA GLU A 380 -0.47 -0.69 20.53
C GLU A 380 -1.39 -1.78 19.98
N LEU A 381 -1.78 -1.71 18.69
CA LEU A 381 -2.65 -2.73 18.08
C LEU A 381 -1.95 -4.07 17.87
N TYR A 382 -0.63 -4.08 17.75
CA TYR A 382 0.15 -5.32 17.72
C TYR A 382 0.34 -5.94 19.13
N ARG A 383 0.01 -5.20 20.20
CA ARG A 383 -0.01 -5.70 21.59
C ARG A 383 -1.43 -6.01 22.07
N ASP A 384 -2.45 -5.57 21.32
CA ASP A 384 -3.86 -5.86 21.56
C ASP A 384 -4.15 -7.33 21.23
N ALA A 385 -4.77 -8.06 22.17
CA ALA A 385 -4.97 -9.51 22.03
C ALA A 385 -5.85 -9.89 20.84
N ASP A 386 -6.92 -9.13 20.59
CA ASP A 386 -7.85 -9.39 19.49
C ASP A 386 -7.20 -9.12 18.13
N SER A 387 -6.46 -8.02 18.01
CA SER A 387 -5.72 -7.67 16.81
C SER A 387 -4.61 -8.68 16.52
N LYS A 388 -3.85 -9.09 17.53
CA LYS A 388 -2.86 -10.15 17.43
C LYS A 388 -3.47 -11.45 16.92
N ALA A 389 -4.57 -11.89 17.54
CA ALA A 389 -5.28 -13.11 17.13
C ALA A 389 -5.78 -13.04 15.68
N ALA A 390 -6.30 -11.86 15.26
CA ALA A 390 -6.76 -11.65 13.90
C ALA A 390 -5.62 -11.75 12.86
N ILE A 391 -4.44 -11.21 13.17
CA ILE A 391 -3.25 -11.32 12.31
C ILE A 391 -2.75 -12.77 12.27
N MET A 392 -2.57 -13.39 13.44
CA MET A 392 -2.04 -14.75 13.56
C MET A 392 -2.93 -15.81 12.92
N LYS A 393 -4.24 -15.56 12.82
CA LYS A 393 -5.19 -16.44 12.12
C LYS A 393 -4.73 -16.81 10.71
N TRP A 394 -4.02 -15.93 10.05
CA TRP A 394 -3.57 -16.08 8.67
C TRP A 394 -2.09 -16.49 8.55
N MET A 395 -1.47 -16.87 9.66
CA MET A 395 -0.10 -17.39 9.69
C MET A 395 -0.09 -18.92 9.69
N TYR A 396 1.03 -19.50 9.27
CA TYR A 396 1.26 -20.94 9.35
C TYR A 396 1.27 -21.38 10.81
N PRO A 397 0.32 -22.22 11.26
CA PRO A 397 0.08 -22.44 12.70
C PRO A 397 1.29 -22.92 13.50
N PRO A 398 2.14 -23.85 13.00
CA PRO A 398 3.30 -24.34 13.76
C PRO A 398 4.31 -23.26 14.13
N GLN A 399 4.31 -22.12 13.44
CA GLN A 399 5.31 -21.07 13.58
C GLN A 399 4.71 -19.69 13.82
N ALA A 400 3.38 -19.60 13.94
CA ALA A 400 2.65 -18.33 13.96
C ALA A 400 3.18 -17.34 15.01
N GLU A 401 3.49 -17.80 16.24
CA GLU A 401 3.99 -16.93 17.29
C GLU A 401 5.38 -16.35 16.96
N GLN A 402 6.31 -17.17 16.44
CA GLN A 402 7.64 -16.70 16.07
C GLN A 402 7.61 -15.74 14.90
N VAL A 403 6.83 -16.06 13.85
CA VAL A 403 6.65 -15.20 12.68
C VAL A 403 5.99 -13.89 13.11
N TYR A 404 5.02 -13.93 14.02
CA TYR A 404 4.39 -12.72 14.56
C TYR A 404 5.39 -11.82 15.29
N GLN A 405 6.26 -12.38 16.14
CA GLN A 405 7.31 -11.62 16.84
C GLN A 405 8.29 -10.98 15.84
N TRP A 406 8.68 -11.69 14.80
CA TRP A 406 9.53 -11.15 13.75
C TRP A 406 8.84 -10.03 12.95
N LEU A 407 7.57 -10.22 12.62
CA LEU A 407 6.77 -9.20 11.97
C LEU A 407 6.77 -7.92 12.79
N PHE A 408 6.46 -8.01 14.09
CA PHE A 408 6.41 -6.84 14.96
C PHE A 408 7.78 -6.15 15.08
N GLN A 409 8.86 -6.90 15.29
CA GLN A 409 10.22 -6.37 15.33
C GLN A 409 10.63 -5.72 14.01
N GLY A 410 10.24 -6.31 12.89
CA GLY A 410 10.46 -5.74 11.56
C GLY A 410 9.77 -4.38 11.39
N ARG A 411 8.57 -4.21 11.96
CA ARG A 411 7.84 -2.93 11.91
C ARG A 411 8.49 -1.86 12.76
N GLU A 412 9.01 -2.22 13.93
CA GLU A 412 9.73 -1.28 14.79
C GLU A 412 11.01 -0.75 14.12
N LYS A 413 11.62 -1.53 13.22
CA LYS A 413 12.86 -1.19 12.49
C LYS A 413 12.63 -0.75 11.05
N ALA A 414 11.38 -0.78 10.57
CA ALA A 414 11.07 -0.44 9.19
C ALA A 414 11.46 1.01 8.86
N VAL A 415 12.04 1.20 7.69
CA VAL A 415 12.54 2.49 7.21
C VAL A 415 11.70 3.04 6.07
N ALA A 416 11.61 4.36 5.99
CA ALA A 416 11.00 5.03 4.86
C ALA A 416 11.88 4.87 3.60
N ALA A 417 11.24 4.63 2.46
CA ALA A 417 11.93 4.64 1.18
C ALA A 417 12.06 6.08 0.66
N HIS A 418 13.17 6.76 0.96
CA HIS A 418 13.38 8.16 0.58
C HIS A 418 13.23 8.40 -0.93
N ILE A 419 13.55 7.40 -1.76
CA ILE A 419 13.33 7.47 -3.21
C ILE A 419 11.85 7.76 -3.56
N LEU A 420 10.88 7.26 -2.77
CA LEU A 420 9.46 7.53 -2.95
C LEU A 420 9.06 8.96 -2.56
N LYS A 421 9.92 9.69 -1.85
CA LYS A 421 9.69 11.11 -1.51
C LYS A 421 9.92 12.04 -2.70
N ALA A 422 10.56 11.56 -3.77
CA ALA A 422 10.81 12.36 -4.96
C ALA A 422 9.52 12.60 -5.75
N PRO A 423 9.17 13.86 -6.08
CA PRO A 423 7.98 14.16 -6.89
C PRO A 423 8.01 13.53 -8.29
N TRP A 424 9.19 13.15 -8.78
CA TRP A 424 9.41 12.51 -10.08
C TRP A 424 9.55 10.98 -10.01
N TYR A 425 9.36 10.36 -8.84
CA TYR A 425 9.53 8.91 -8.69
C TYR A 425 8.73 8.12 -9.74
N GLN A 426 7.46 8.46 -9.96
CA GLN A 426 6.61 7.77 -10.93
C GLN A 426 7.08 7.98 -12.38
N GLU A 427 7.68 9.14 -12.71
CA GLU A 427 8.29 9.37 -14.02
C GLU A 427 9.57 8.54 -14.19
N TRP A 428 10.29 8.29 -13.10
CA TRP A 428 11.49 7.45 -13.11
C TRP A 428 11.15 5.98 -13.30
N ASP A 429 10.16 5.45 -12.60
CA ASP A 429 9.84 4.02 -12.62
C ASP A 429 9.12 3.58 -13.90
N THR A 430 8.47 4.49 -14.63
CA THR A 430 7.69 4.20 -15.85
C THR A 430 8.47 3.40 -16.90
N GLY A 431 9.79 3.61 -17.06
CA GLY A 431 10.62 2.84 -18.02
C GLY A 431 11.32 1.64 -17.40
N MET A 432 11.17 1.40 -16.12
CA MET A 432 11.93 0.35 -15.42
C MET A 432 11.53 -1.04 -15.90
N HIS A 433 10.26 -1.30 -16.08
CA HIS A 433 9.78 -2.59 -16.55
C HIS A 433 10.32 -2.90 -17.98
N GLU A 434 10.34 -1.93 -18.87
CA GLU A 434 10.90 -2.13 -20.21
C GLU A 434 12.40 -2.48 -20.14
N MET A 435 13.19 -1.71 -19.41
CA MET A 435 14.64 -1.94 -19.29
C MET A 435 14.96 -3.29 -18.64
N ILE A 436 14.24 -3.66 -17.58
CA ILE A 436 14.53 -4.90 -16.85
C ILE A 436 13.86 -6.09 -17.54
N ALA A 437 12.55 -6.07 -17.73
CA ALA A 437 11.82 -7.22 -18.25
C ALA A 437 12.11 -7.46 -19.73
N GLN A 438 12.01 -6.43 -20.59
CA GLN A 438 12.16 -6.62 -22.02
C GLN A 438 13.62 -6.69 -22.44
N ASP A 439 14.43 -5.71 -22.05
CA ASP A 439 15.78 -5.60 -22.59
C ASP A 439 16.79 -6.49 -21.86
N MET A 440 16.69 -6.60 -20.52
CA MET A 440 17.62 -7.43 -19.75
C MET A 440 17.17 -8.90 -19.69
N LEU A 441 15.94 -9.18 -19.25
CA LEU A 441 15.52 -10.57 -19.03
C LEU A 441 15.19 -11.27 -20.35
N ILE A 442 14.30 -10.73 -21.17
CA ILE A 442 13.81 -11.40 -22.38
C ILE A 442 14.85 -11.36 -23.50
N LYS A 443 15.30 -10.17 -23.92
CA LYS A 443 16.18 -10.00 -25.08
C LYS A 443 17.66 -10.25 -24.77
N GLY A 444 18.07 -10.07 -23.49
CA GLY A 444 19.49 -10.09 -23.12
C GLY A 444 20.34 -8.99 -23.80
N SER A 445 19.66 -7.93 -24.28
CA SER A 445 20.34 -6.82 -25.00
C SER A 445 21.03 -5.84 -24.03
N ARG A 446 20.76 -5.94 -22.74
CA ARG A 446 21.39 -5.16 -21.67
C ARG A 446 21.87 -6.07 -20.55
N THR A 447 23.04 -5.76 -20.03
CA THR A 447 23.55 -6.40 -18.81
C THR A 447 22.94 -5.74 -17.57
N PRO A 448 22.93 -6.42 -16.40
CA PRO A 448 22.54 -5.82 -15.11
C PRO A 448 23.23 -4.48 -14.82
N ALA A 449 24.53 -4.37 -15.07
CA ALA A 449 25.30 -3.15 -14.87
C ALA A 449 24.88 -2.01 -15.82
N GLN A 450 24.55 -2.33 -17.07
CA GLN A 450 24.02 -1.34 -18.02
C GLN A 450 22.64 -0.82 -17.57
N VAL A 451 21.74 -1.71 -17.13
CA VAL A 451 20.43 -1.31 -16.58
C VAL A 451 20.61 -0.39 -15.37
N ALA A 452 21.48 -0.75 -14.43
CA ALA A 452 21.75 0.08 -13.25
C ALA A 452 22.29 1.47 -13.64
N THR A 453 23.20 1.52 -14.62
CA THR A 453 23.76 2.77 -15.15
C THR A 453 22.69 3.65 -15.78
N GLU A 454 21.79 3.08 -16.57
CA GLU A 454 20.72 3.83 -17.22
C GLU A 454 19.65 4.30 -16.24
N LEU A 455 19.26 3.47 -15.27
CA LEU A 455 18.37 3.87 -14.19
C LEU A 455 18.94 5.06 -13.41
N ARG A 456 20.27 5.04 -13.15
CA ARG A 456 20.98 6.15 -12.52
C ARG A 456 20.95 7.41 -13.39
N ALA A 457 21.32 7.29 -14.67
CA ALA A 457 21.32 8.42 -15.59
C ALA A 457 19.93 9.07 -15.73
N ARG A 458 18.89 8.24 -15.79
CA ARG A 458 17.50 8.72 -15.81
C ARG A 458 17.14 9.46 -14.54
N TRP A 459 17.52 8.94 -13.36
CA TRP A 459 17.32 9.63 -12.10
C TRP A 459 18.00 11.00 -12.06
N ASP A 460 19.28 11.05 -12.43
CA ASP A 460 20.07 12.29 -12.45
C ASP A 460 19.50 13.34 -13.42
N ALA A 461 18.94 12.92 -14.55
CA ALA A 461 18.26 13.81 -15.49
C ALA A 461 16.99 14.40 -14.89
N LEU A 462 16.17 13.57 -14.23
CA LEU A 462 14.95 14.00 -13.54
C LEU A 462 15.28 14.90 -12.34
N TYR A 463 16.28 14.55 -11.54
CA TYR A 463 16.76 15.39 -10.46
C TYR A 463 17.10 16.82 -10.95
N LYS A 464 17.85 16.94 -12.05
CA LYS A 464 18.18 18.24 -12.67
C LYS A 464 16.94 18.98 -13.16
N LYS A 465 16.00 18.27 -13.80
CA LYS A 465 14.72 18.82 -14.29
C LYS A 465 13.92 19.44 -13.15
N TYR A 466 13.85 18.76 -12.01
CA TYR A 466 13.02 19.15 -10.87
C TYR A 466 13.76 19.93 -9.77
N ALA A 467 15.08 20.12 -9.87
CA ALA A 467 15.90 20.82 -8.87
C ALA A 467 15.39 22.23 -8.54
N LYS A 468 14.75 22.93 -9.49
CA LYS A 468 14.16 24.25 -9.25
C LYS A 468 12.92 24.22 -8.37
N ILE A 469 12.20 23.10 -8.35
CA ILE A 469 11.01 22.90 -7.51
C ILE A 469 11.44 22.65 -6.07
N LEU A 470 12.47 21.82 -5.87
CA LEU A 470 13.02 21.50 -4.54
C LEU A 470 13.59 22.72 -3.80
N LYS A 471 14.06 23.74 -4.54
CA LYS A 471 14.61 24.98 -3.95
C LYS A 471 13.53 26.03 -3.63
N ARG A 472 12.28 25.81 -4.01
CA ARG A 472 11.16 26.74 -3.76
C ARG A 472 10.26 26.30 -2.61
N SER A 473 10.44 25.09 -2.13
CA SER A 473 9.80 24.54 -0.93
C SER A 473 10.72 24.68 0.28
#